data_a5ce868624ad6b119c5f8b1f7d806d15
#
_entry.id   a5ce868624ad6b119c5f8b1f7d806d15
#
_cell.length_a   1.000
_cell.length_b   1.000
_cell.length_c   1.000
_cell.angle_alpha   90.00
_cell.angle_beta   90.00
_cell.angle_gamma   90.00
#
_symmetry.space_group_name_H-M   'P 1'
#
loop_
_entity.id
_entity.type
_entity.pdbx_description
1 polymer ?
#
loop_
_entity_poly.entity_id
_entity_poly.type
_entity_poly.pdbx_seq_one_letter_code
_entity_poly.pdbx_strand_id
1 'polypeptide(L)'
;NDISIPLDKIDIFFKTAASHLSKIPLEIKLHPFGHLGDNNIHFNMVLPKIKDLKTYRKIRDEIYLYINDLVESYGGSFSAEHGIGQIKKDSLLKYKSATEINMMKNIKKIFDPKNILNNGKIFN
;
A
#
# COMPACT_ATOMS: atom_id res chain seq x y z
N ASN A 1 1.94 1.53 6.22
CA ASN A 1 2.16 1.22 4.80
C ASN A 1 3.63 0.98 4.54
N ASP A 2 3.91 -0.03 3.75
CA ASP A 2 5.21 -0.33 3.16
C ASP A 2 5.16 0.15 1.71
N ILE A 3 5.79 1.30 1.43
CA ILE A 3 5.70 2.01 0.16
C ILE A 3 7.08 2.40 -0.35
N SER A 4 7.20 2.63 -1.65
CA SER A 4 8.37 3.30 -2.21
C SER A 4 7.99 4.62 -2.85
N ILE A 5 8.85 5.62 -2.72
CA ILE A 5 8.69 6.96 -3.29
C ILE A 5 10.02 7.39 -3.91
N PRO A 6 10.05 7.93 -5.14
CA PRO A 6 11.27 8.52 -5.69
C PRO A 6 11.87 9.56 -4.73
N LEU A 7 13.19 9.52 -4.54
CA LEU A 7 13.88 10.35 -3.53
C LEU A 7 13.56 11.84 -3.66
N ASP A 8 13.50 12.35 -4.89
CA ASP A 8 13.18 13.74 -5.19
C ASP A 8 11.73 14.13 -4.87
N LYS A 9 10.86 13.16 -4.60
CA LYS A 9 9.43 13.34 -4.27
C LYS A 9 9.11 13.14 -2.80
N ILE A 10 10.04 12.64 -2.00
CA ILE A 10 9.78 12.28 -0.60
C ILE A 10 9.26 13.48 0.21
N ASP A 11 9.90 14.64 0.11
CA ASP A 11 9.50 15.82 0.88
C ASP A 11 8.08 16.29 0.54
N ILE A 12 7.76 16.40 -0.75
CA ILE A 12 6.42 16.80 -1.19
C ILE A 12 5.36 15.75 -0.84
N PHE A 13 5.71 14.46 -0.90
CA PHE A 13 4.83 13.38 -0.47
C PHE A 13 4.47 13.53 1.01
N PHE A 14 5.46 13.71 1.90
CA PHE A 14 5.20 13.87 3.33
C PHE A 14 4.34 15.10 3.63
N LYS A 15 4.64 16.24 3.01
CA LYS A 15 3.85 17.47 3.17
C LYS A 15 2.40 17.28 2.74
N THR A 16 2.18 16.64 1.59
CA THR A 16 0.85 16.40 1.04
C THR A 16 0.07 15.41 1.91
N ALA A 17 0.69 14.31 2.31
CA ALA A 17 0.08 13.31 3.18
C ALA A 17 -0.29 13.91 4.54
N ALA A 18 0.62 14.64 5.20
CA ALA A 18 0.36 15.30 6.47
C ALA A 18 -0.76 16.34 6.37
N SER A 19 -0.78 17.15 5.32
CA SER A 19 -1.85 18.14 5.07
C SER A 19 -3.22 17.47 4.88
N HIS A 20 -3.28 16.31 4.23
CA HIS A 20 -4.54 15.58 4.10
C HIS A 20 -4.99 14.99 5.44
N LEU A 21 -4.07 14.31 6.13
CA LEU A 21 -4.37 13.65 7.40
C LEU A 21 -4.79 14.63 8.48
N SER A 22 -4.25 15.87 8.48
CA SER A 22 -4.64 16.91 9.43
C SER A 22 -6.08 17.39 9.28
N LYS A 23 -6.73 17.16 8.14
CA LYS A 23 -8.14 17.49 7.90
C LYS A 23 -9.11 16.44 8.42
N ILE A 24 -8.61 15.25 8.76
CA ILE A 24 -9.41 14.21 9.37
C ILE A 24 -9.59 14.56 10.84
N PRO A 25 -10.83 14.58 11.39
CA PRO A 25 -11.08 14.99 12.78
C PRO A 25 -10.69 13.88 13.77
N LEU A 26 -9.46 13.39 13.66
CA LEU A 26 -8.88 12.36 14.49
C LEU A 26 -7.40 12.67 14.76
N GLU A 27 -6.92 12.38 15.95
CA GLU A 27 -5.51 12.49 16.28
C GLU A 27 -4.73 11.33 15.64
N ILE A 28 -4.22 11.53 14.43
CA ILE A 28 -3.41 10.55 13.71
C ILE A 28 -1.94 10.86 13.97
N LYS A 29 -1.20 9.91 14.56
CA LYS A 29 0.24 10.04 14.78
C LYS A 29 1.01 9.36 13.66
N LEU A 30 1.98 10.08 13.09
CA LEU A 30 2.85 9.57 12.04
C LEU A 30 4.20 9.16 12.63
N HIS A 31 4.64 7.96 12.32
CA HIS A 31 5.94 7.41 12.71
C HIS A 31 6.61 6.79 11.47
N PRO A 32 6.98 7.60 10.46
CA PRO A 32 7.64 7.09 9.27
C PRO A 32 9.10 6.77 9.56
N PHE A 33 9.58 5.69 8.98
CA PHE A 33 10.99 5.33 8.90
C PHE A 33 11.24 4.49 7.64
N GLY A 34 12.47 4.16 7.31
CA GLY A 34 12.71 3.32 6.15
C GLY A 34 14.14 3.32 5.65
N HIS A 35 14.32 2.80 4.46
CA HIS A 35 15.59 2.62 3.78
C HIS A 35 15.67 3.61 2.61
N LEU A 36 16.14 4.83 2.87
CA LEU A 36 16.15 5.91 1.87
C LEU A 36 16.94 5.55 0.61
N GLY A 37 18.03 4.78 0.74
CA GLY A 37 18.82 4.31 -0.40
C GLY A 37 18.04 3.43 -1.38
N ASP A 38 16.98 2.77 -0.90
CA ASP A 38 16.12 1.88 -1.68
C ASP A 38 14.76 2.52 -2.00
N ASN A 39 14.61 3.82 -1.74
CA ASN A 39 13.34 4.54 -1.86
C ASN A 39 12.21 3.96 -0.98
N ASN A 40 12.53 3.11 -0.01
CA ASN A 40 11.56 2.41 0.82
C ASN A 40 11.20 3.23 2.06
N ILE A 41 9.89 3.37 2.30
CA ILE A 41 9.33 4.07 3.44
C ILE A 41 8.26 3.21 4.10
N HIS A 42 8.48 2.89 5.37
CA HIS A 42 7.44 2.37 6.25
C HIS A 42 6.62 3.54 6.78
N PHE A 43 5.58 3.90 6.06
CA PHE A 43 4.71 5.03 6.42
C PHE A 43 3.71 4.58 7.48
N ASN A 44 4.18 4.51 8.73
CA ASN A 44 3.39 4.04 9.85
C ASN A 44 2.50 5.14 10.42
N MET A 45 1.23 4.79 10.60
CA MET A 45 0.20 5.65 11.16
C MET A 45 -0.43 4.97 12.37
N VAL A 46 -0.57 5.70 13.46
CA VAL A 46 -1.29 5.26 14.64
C VAL A 46 -2.60 6.02 14.71
N LEU A 47 -3.71 5.31 14.57
CA LEU A 47 -5.05 5.85 14.74
C LEU A 47 -5.45 5.82 16.23
N PRO A 48 -6.28 6.76 16.69
CA PRO A 48 -6.80 6.72 18.05
C PRO A 48 -7.69 5.48 18.26
N LYS A 49 -7.92 5.13 19.53
CA LYS A 49 -8.84 4.03 19.85
C LYS A 49 -10.26 4.40 19.48
N ILE A 50 -10.83 3.69 18.53
CA ILE A 50 -12.23 3.79 18.12
C ILE A 50 -12.93 2.52 18.61
N LYS A 51 -13.98 2.65 19.43
CA LYS A 51 -14.67 1.50 20.02
C LYS A 51 -15.37 0.63 18.98
N ASP A 52 -15.97 1.26 17.98
CA ASP A 52 -16.64 0.54 16.90
C ASP A 52 -15.62 0.07 15.85
N LEU A 53 -15.41 -1.24 15.79
CA LEU A 53 -14.47 -1.86 14.85
C LEU A 53 -14.84 -1.64 13.38
N LYS A 54 -16.12 -1.51 13.05
CA LYS A 54 -16.56 -1.27 11.68
C LYS A 54 -16.15 0.14 11.23
N THR A 55 -16.40 1.13 12.06
CA THR A 55 -15.97 2.52 11.84
C THR A 55 -14.46 2.61 11.79
N TYR A 56 -13.73 1.94 12.69
CA TYR A 56 -12.26 1.92 12.68
C TYR A 56 -11.73 1.36 11.36
N ARG A 57 -12.24 0.22 10.89
CA ARG A 57 -11.81 -0.40 9.63
C ARG A 57 -12.08 0.51 8.45
N LYS A 58 -13.27 1.09 8.38
CA LYS A 58 -13.64 2.01 7.30
C LYS A 58 -12.67 3.20 7.20
N ILE A 59 -12.43 3.89 8.31
CA ILE A 59 -11.51 5.04 8.34
C ILE A 59 -10.09 4.62 7.97
N ARG A 60 -9.60 3.52 8.54
CA ARG A 60 -8.30 2.96 8.20
C ARG A 60 -8.17 2.70 6.70
N ASP A 61 -9.15 2.02 6.12
CA ASP A 61 -9.11 1.61 4.72
C ASP A 61 -9.19 2.82 3.77
N GLU A 62 -9.97 3.85 4.11
CA GLU A 62 -10.03 5.12 3.38
C GLU A 62 -8.67 5.84 3.41
N ILE A 63 -8.02 5.90 4.57
CA ILE A 63 -6.68 6.49 4.69
C ILE A 63 -5.65 5.68 3.88
N TYR A 64 -5.66 4.35 3.99
CA TYR A 64 -4.75 3.50 3.23
C TYR A 64 -4.92 3.68 1.71
N LEU A 65 -6.17 3.77 1.26
CA LEU A 65 -6.47 4.00 -0.15
C LEU A 65 -5.92 5.35 -0.62
N TYR A 66 -6.17 6.42 0.14
CA TYR A 66 -5.65 7.75 -0.17
C TYR A 66 -4.12 7.77 -0.25
N ILE A 67 -3.44 7.17 0.74
CA ILE A 67 -1.97 7.11 0.74
C ILE A 67 -1.44 6.33 -0.46
N ASN A 68 -2.07 5.21 -0.82
CA ASN A 68 -1.66 4.44 -1.99
C ASN A 68 -1.90 5.21 -3.30
N ASP A 69 -3.04 5.92 -3.44
CA ASP A 69 -3.31 6.78 -4.60
C ASP A 69 -2.27 7.91 -4.72
N LEU A 70 -1.89 8.50 -3.58
CA LEU A 70 -0.87 9.53 -3.54
C LEU A 70 0.51 8.97 -3.94
N VAL A 71 0.88 7.79 -3.45
CA VAL A 71 2.12 7.08 -3.81
C VAL A 71 2.20 6.87 -5.32
N GLU A 72 1.16 6.31 -5.91
CA GLU A 72 1.10 6.06 -7.37
C GLU A 72 1.17 7.37 -8.17
N SER A 73 0.53 8.45 -7.70
CA SER A 73 0.58 9.76 -8.37
C SER A 73 1.99 10.36 -8.42
N TYR A 74 2.87 9.97 -7.52
CA TYR A 74 4.29 10.36 -7.52
C TYR A 74 5.21 9.34 -8.21
N GLY A 75 4.65 8.32 -8.86
CA GLY A 75 5.42 7.27 -9.53
C GLY A 75 6.10 6.28 -8.56
N GLY A 76 5.57 6.17 -7.36
CA GLY A 76 6.02 5.22 -6.35
C GLY A 76 5.38 3.84 -6.48
N SER A 77 5.48 3.04 -5.43
CA SER A 77 4.82 1.74 -5.33
C SER A 77 4.14 1.57 -3.97
N PHE A 78 2.93 1.04 -3.99
CA PHE A 78 2.15 0.71 -2.77
C PHE A 78 2.69 -0.51 -2.01
N SER A 79 3.71 -1.18 -2.53
CA SER A 79 4.40 -2.29 -1.87
C SER A 79 5.87 -2.26 -2.24
N ALA A 80 6.73 -1.85 -1.28
CA ALA A 80 8.16 -1.76 -1.48
C ALA A 80 8.86 -3.11 -1.29
N GLU A 81 8.78 -3.71 -0.09
CA GLU A 81 9.51 -4.94 0.25
C GLU A 81 8.63 -6.08 0.81
N HIS A 82 7.44 -5.77 1.38
CA HIS A 82 6.61 -6.78 2.04
C HIS A 82 5.80 -7.65 1.08
N GLY A 83 5.73 -7.27 -0.21
CA GLY A 83 4.95 -7.99 -1.20
C GLY A 83 3.43 -7.81 -1.05
N ILE A 84 2.69 -8.55 -1.84
CA ILE A 84 1.22 -8.43 -1.98
C ILE A 84 0.48 -9.29 -0.96
N GLY A 85 0.86 -10.56 -0.86
CA GLY A 85 0.21 -11.54 0.02
C GLY A 85 -1.31 -11.63 -0.21
N GLN A 86 -2.07 -11.58 0.87
CA GLN A 86 -3.55 -11.59 0.83
C GLN A 86 -4.15 -10.18 0.93
N ILE A 87 -3.45 -9.26 1.62
CA ILE A 87 -4.01 -7.99 2.06
C ILE A 87 -4.03 -6.96 0.93
N LYS A 88 -3.01 -6.98 0.05
CA LYS A 88 -2.83 -5.97 -1.00
C LYS A 88 -3.36 -6.42 -2.38
N LYS A 89 -4.19 -7.48 -2.47
CA LYS A 89 -4.71 -7.98 -3.76
C LYS A 89 -5.54 -6.95 -4.50
N ASP A 90 -6.41 -6.24 -3.80
CA ASP A 90 -7.25 -5.19 -4.41
C ASP A 90 -6.38 -4.01 -4.91
N SER A 91 -5.34 -3.65 -4.16
CA SER A 91 -4.37 -2.66 -4.60
C SER A 91 -3.60 -3.13 -5.84
N LEU A 92 -3.20 -4.39 -5.89
CA LEU A 92 -2.55 -4.95 -7.08
C LEU A 92 -3.44 -4.81 -8.33
N LEU A 93 -4.72 -5.18 -8.21
CA LEU A 93 -5.68 -5.07 -9.31
C LEU A 93 -6.00 -3.62 -9.69
N LYS A 94 -5.93 -2.69 -8.74
CA LYS A 94 -6.19 -1.27 -8.99
C LYS A 94 -5.03 -0.58 -9.71
N TYR A 95 -3.78 -0.86 -9.30
CA TYR A 95 -2.61 -0.09 -9.74
C TYR A 95 -1.76 -0.79 -10.81
N LYS A 96 -1.97 -2.08 -11.06
CA LYS A 96 -1.27 -2.80 -12.11
C LYS A 96 -2.13 -2.99 -13.34
N SER A 97 -1.53 -2.86 -14.52
CA SER A 97 -2.22 -3.07 -15.79
C SER A 97 -2.68 -4.53 -15.94
N ALA A 98 -3.72 -4.73 -16.74
CA ALA A 98 -4.19 -6.08 -17.07
C ALA A 98 -3.09 -6.94 -17.70
N THR A 99 -2.19 -6.33 -18.46
CA THR A 99 -1.05 -7.01 -19.08
C THR A 99 -0.08 -7.53 -18.02
N GLU A 100 0.33 -6.69 -17.05
CA GLU A 100 1.19 -7.11 -15.95
C GLU A 100 0.55 -8.24 -15.14
N ILE A 101 -0.73 -8.10 -14.78
CA ILE A 101 -1.47 -9.14 -14.05
C ILE A 101 -1.49 -10.46 -14.81
N ASN A 102 -1.76 -10.44 -16.12
CA ASN A 102 -1.77 -11.63 -16.96
C ASN A 102 -0.40 -12.28 -17.06
N MET A 103 0.67 -11.49 -17.20
CA MET A 103 2.04 -11.99 -17.19
C MET A 103 2.39 -12.68 -15.87
N MET A 104 2.08 -12.05 -14.74
CA MET A 104 2.28 -12.62 -13.40
C MET A 104 1.52 -13.95 -13.24
N LYS A 105 0.26 -14.02 -13.67
CA LYS A 105 -0.55 -15.25 -13.63
C LYS A 105 0.04 -16.37 -14.51
N ASN A 106 0.54 -16.03 -15.69
CA ASN A 106 1.18 -17.00 -16.57
C ASN A 106 2.46 -17.55 -15.97
N ILE A 107 3.30 -16.70 -15.37
CA ILE A 107 4.50 -17.16 -14.63
C ILE A 107 4.10 -18.10 -13.48
N LYS A 108 3.12 -17.71 -12.68
CA LYS A 108 2.59 -18.58 -11.60
C LYS A 108 2.15 -19.93 -12.15
N LYS A 109 1.42 -19.97 -13.27
CA LYS A 109 0.92 -21.19 -13.88
C LYS A 109 2.02 -22.11 -14.40
N ILE A 110 3.14 -21.56 -14.88
CA ILE A 110 4.30 -22.33 -15.33
C ILE A 110 4.93 -23.10 -14.15
N PHE A 111 5.15 -22.41 -13.02
CA PHE A 111 5.80 -22.99 -11.85
C PHE A 111 4.86 -23.81 -10.95
N ASP A 112 3.58 -23.51 -10.97
CA ASP A 112 2.57 -24.14 -10.14
C ASP A 112 1.29 -24.45 -10.92
N PRO A 113 1.35 -25.37 -11.91
CA PRO A 113 0.22 -25.67 -12.78
C PRO A 113 -1.00 -26.26 -12.04
N LYS A 114 -0.78 -26.84 -10.85
CA LYS A 114 -1.84 -27.40 -9.99
C LYS A 114 -2.36 -26.41 -8.96
N ASN A 115 -1.77 -25.20 -8.88
CA ASN A 115 -2.13 -24.14 -7.92
C ASN A 115 -2.18 -24.61 -6.47
N ILE A 116 -1.17 -25.39 -6.05
CA ILE A 116 -1.03 -25.91 -4.68
C ILE A 116 -0.10 -25.06 -3.81
N LEU A 117 0.74 -24.22 -4.42
CA LEU A 117 1.69 -23.37 -3.70
C LEU A 117 1.04 -22.01 -3.39
N ASN A 118 1.06 -21.60 -2.12
CA ASN A 118 0.52 -20.29 -1.68
C ASN A 118 -0.87 -19.96 -2.25
N ASN A 119 -1.76 -20.93 -2.23
CA ASN A 119 -3.10 -20.75 -2.75
C ASN A 119 -3.82 -19.53 -2.09
N GLY A 120 -4.49 -18.72 -2.90
CA GLY A 120 -5.19 -17.52 -2.44
C GLY A 120 -4.27 -16.35 -2.05
N LYS A 121 -2.96 -16.40 -2.33
CA LYS A 121 -2.04 -15.29 -2.21
C LYS A 121 -1.83 -14.63 -3.57
N ILE A 122 -1.63 -13.32 -3.60
CA ILE A 122 -1.40 -12.49 -4.80
C ILE A 122 -2.62 -12.50 -5.73
N PHE A 123 -3.03 -13.69 -6.19
CA PHE A 123 -4.19 -13.91 -7.06
C PHE A 123 -5.26 -14.76 -6.37
N ASN A 124 -6.50 -14.67 -6.85
CA ASN A 124 -7.62 -15.56 -6.48
C ASN A 124 -7.63 -16.78 -7.38
#